data_d7453af63ffd1b7f333875896192cfa5
#
_entry.id   d7453af63ffd1b7f333875896192cfa5
#
_cell.length_a   1.000
_cell.length_b   1.000
_cell.length_c   1.000
_cell.angle_alpha   90.00
_cell.angle_beta   90.00
_cell.angle_gamma   90.00
#
_symmetry.space_group_name_H-M   'P 1'
#
loop_
_entity.id
_entity.type
_entity.pdbx_description
1 polymer ?
#
loop_
_entity_poly.entity_id
_entity_poly.type
_entity_poly.pdbx_seq_one_letter_code
_entity_poly.pdbx_strand_id
1 'polypeptide(L)'
;MTLSETLSAACGAPVDVYLTEGARGAVVICPGGGYEWRSPREAEPVARRFNTIGLHAFVLQYDCSSAPLGARPLHTLSRAVAAVRTHCPDLPSGRVAVCGFSAGGHLAASLGVRWHDPSRFPAETDLAAHRPDLMILGYPVVTAGAYAHRGSFVNLAGPDPDAQALWSLETLVTPSAPSAFVWHTADDKSVPCQNSLLLVSALAAQGVSTEFHLYPHGVHGLSLATPEVDEPEKGRLADPHVAGWFDELTDWLNGFWPAPHVSK
;
A
#
# COMPACT_ATOMS: atom_id res chain seq x y z
N MET A 1 -11.03 12.16 22.76
CA MET A 1 -9.96 11.72 21.83
C MET A 1 -10.39 12.08 20.42
N THR A 2 -9.47 12.65 19.64
CA THR A 2 -9.68 12.83 18.19
C THR A 2 -9.66 11.49 17.48
N LEU A 3 -10.14 11.44 16.23
CA LEU A 3 -10.08 10.21 15.43
C LEU A 3 -8.64 9.71 15.27
N SER A 4 -7.68 10.62 15.02
CA SER A 4 -6.26 10.28 14.92
C SER A 4 -5.73 9.64 16.22
N GLU A 5 -6.04 10.19 17.39
CA GLU A 5 -5.66 9.60 18.68
C GLU A 5 -6.28 8.22 18.88
N THR A 6 -7.56 8.06 18.51
CA THR A 6 -8.26 6.75 18.62
C THR A 6 -7.60 5.69 17.75
N LEU A 7 -7.36 6.01 16.47
CA LEU A 7 -6.72 5.08 15.53
C LEU A 7 -5.28 4.74 15.94
N SER A 8 -4.52 5.77 16.36
CA SER A 8 -3.13 5.59 16.80
C SER A 8 -3.03 4.70 18.02
N ALA A 9 -3.92 4.88 18.99
CA ALA A 9 -3.98 4.01 20.17
C ALA A 9 -4.36 2.56 19.81
N ALA A 10 -5.30 2.39 18.89
CA ALA A 10 -5.77 1.06 18.47
C ALA A 10 -4.70 0.28 17.69
N CYS A 11 -3.95 0.93 16.79
CA CYS A 11 -2.95 0.23 15.98
C CYS A 11 -1.53 0.23 16.57
N GLY A 12 -1.26 1.10 17.55
CA GLY A 12 0.04 1.22 18.21
C GLY A 12 1.08 2.00 17.40
N ALA A 13 0.64 2.87 16.49
CA ALA A 13 1.48 3.77 15.71
C ALA A 13 0.70 5.05 15.34
N PRO A 14 1.36 6.20 15.13
CA PRO A 14 0.66 7.41 14.70
C PRO A 14 -0.06 7.21 13.36
N VAL A 15 -1.27 7.78 13.26
CA VAL A 15 -2.08 7.78 12.05
C VAL A 15 -2.48 9.22 11.72
N ASP A 16 -2.04 9.73 10.57
CA ASP A 16 -2.47 11.03 10.08
C ASP A 16 -3.80 10.86 9.32
N VAL A 17 -4.77 11.72 9.63
CA VAL A 17 -6.16 11.56 9.18
C VAL A 17 -6.52 12.67 8.20
N TYR A 18 -7.00 12.27 7.02
CA TYR A 18 -7.48 13.16 5.96
C TYR A 18 -8.91 12.74 5.57
N LEU A 19 -9.89 13.47 6.09
CA LEU A 19 -11.30 13.19 5.80
C LEU A 19 -11.79 14.01 4.61
N THR A 20 -12.81 13.49 3.91
CA THR A 20 -13.53 14.18 2.85
C THR A 20 -15.04 14.00 3.05
N GLU A 21 -15.85 14.94 2.57
CA GLU A 21 -17.30 14.80 2.61
C GLU A 21 -17.78 13.78 1.58
N GLY A 22 -18.86 13.06 1.92
CA GLY A 22 -19.49 12.08 1.02
C GLY A 22 -18.57 10.94 0.61
N ALA A 23 -17.72 10.48 1.53
CA ALA A 23 -16.77 9.42 1.22
C ALA A 23 -17.47 8.13 0.77
N ARG A 24 -16.90 7.48 -0.25
CA ARG A 24 -17.32 6.18 -0.79
C ARG A 24 -16.53 4.98 -0.25
N GLY A 25 -15.54 5.25 0.57
CA GLY A 25 -14.66 4.26 1.20
C GLY A 25 -13.48 4.96 1.88
N ALA A 26 -12.54 4.16 2.35
CA ALA A 26 -11.31 4.61 2.98
C ALA A 26 -10.09 3.94 2.39
N VAL A 27 -8.92 4.59 2.52
CA VAL A 27 -7.63 4.02 2.16
C VAL A 27 -6.63 4.22 3.28
N VAL A 28 -5.93 3.15 3.69
CA VAL A 28 -4.77 3.21 4.59
C VAL A 28 -3.51 3.22 3.74
N ILE A 29 -2.72 4.27 3.84
CA ILE A 29 -1.54 4.53 3.02
C ILE A 29 -0.28 4.16 3.80
N CYS A 30 0.57 3.35 3.19
CA CYS A 30 1.89 2.95 3.66
C CYS A 30 2.96 3.60 2.77
N PRO A 31 3.58 4.71 3.18
CA PRO A 31 4.67 5.33 2.43
C PRO A 31 5.87 4.39 2.29
N GLY A 32 6.65 4.54 1.21
CA GLY A 32 7.91 3.82 1.04
C GLY A 32 9.04 4.37 1.92
N GLY A 33 10.26 3.88 1.68
CA GLY A 33 11.46 4.28 2.41
C GLY A 33 12.29 3.10 2.91
N GLY A 34 12.22 1.95 2.23
CA GLY A 34 13.10 0.80 2.47
C GLY A 34 12.92 0.12 3.82
N TYR A 35 11.82 0.35 4.54
CA TYR A 35 11.65 -0.02 5.95
C TYR A 35 12.67 0.64 6.91
N GLU A 36 13.31 1.71 6.47
CA GLU A 36 14.28 2.50 7.25
C GLU A 36 13.71 3.86 7.64
N TRP A 37 12.88 4.42 6.77
CA TRP A 37 12.19 5.70 6.96
C TRP A 37 10.85 5.69 6.23
N ARG A 38 10.10 6.79 6.22
CA ARG A 38 8.84 6.95 5.51
C ARG A 38 8.88 8.20 4.64
N SER A 39 8.59 8.02 3.35
CA SER A 39 8.64 9.08 2.34
C SER A 39 7.50 10.08 2.54
N PRO A 40 7.77 11.37 2.87
CA PRO A 40 6.71 12.37 3.00
C PRO A 40 6.00 12.65 1.67
N ARG A 41 6.66 12.40 0.56
CA ARG A 41 6.12 12.56 -0.80
C ARG A 41 5.01 11.54 -1.12
N GLU A 42 5.01 10.40 -0.44
CA GLU A 42 4.05 9.30 -0.58
C GLU A 42 3.03 9.28 0.58
N ALA A 43 3.00 10.34 1.38
CA ALA A 43 2.15 10.52 2.56
C ALA A 43 1.01 11.52 2.28
N GLU A 44 1.12 12.74 2.82
CA GLU A 44 0.09 13.78 2.71
C GLU A 44 -0.33 14.11 1.26
N PRO A 45 0.58 14.29 0.28
CA PRO A 45 0.16 14.59 -1.10
C PRO A 45 -0.75 13.50 -1.66
N VAL A 46 -0.39 12.24 -1.43
CA VAL A 46 -1.19 11.08 -1.86
C VAL A 46 -2.53 11.04 -1.12
N ALA A 47 -2.54 11.25 0.20
CA ALA A 47 -3.77 11.27 0.98
C ALA A 47 -4.75 12.34 0.48
N ARG A 48 -4.27 13.56 0.23
CA ARG A 48 -5.08 14.65 -0.34
C ARG A 48 -5.58 14.32 -1.74
N ARG A 49 -4.77 13.63 -2.56
CA ARG A 49 -5.21 13.20 -3.89
C ARG A 49 -6.34 12.17 -3.78
N PHE A 50 -6.29 11.22 -2.83
CA PHE A 50 -7.40 10.30 -2.57
C PHE A 50 -8.68 11.02 -2.09
N ASN A 51 -8.55 12.09 -1.31
CA ASN A 51 -9.72 12.89 -0.93
C ASN A 51 -10.45 13.46 -2.15
N THR A 52 -9.75 13.85 -3.22
CA THR A 52 -10.38 14.41 -4.45
C THR A 52 -11.26 13.42 -5.19
N ILE A 53 -11.08 12.13 -4.95
CA ILE A 53 -11.91 11.05 -5.53
C ILE A 53 -12.87 10.43 -4.52
N GLY A 54 -13.10 11.09 -3.39
CA GLY A 54 -14.09 10.70 -2.39
C GLY A 54 -13.65 9.51 -1.52
N LEU A 55 -12.38 9.38 -1.19
CA LEU A 55 -11.92 8.44 -0.17
C LEU A 55 -11.42 9.17 1.07
N HIS A 56 -11.82 8.73 2.26
CA HIS A 56 -11.06 9.05 3.46
C HIS A 56 -9.67 8.45 3.36
N ALA A 57 -8.63 9.19 3.75
CA ALA A 57 -7.27 8.71 3.67
C ALA A 57 -6.58 8.76 5.04
N PHE A 58 -5.80 7.72 5.33
CA PHE A 58 -5.11 7.52 6.60
C PHE A 58 -3.67 7.15 6.33
N VAL A 59 -2.73 8.02 6.68
CA VAL A 59 -1.30 7.73 6.50
C VAL A 59 -0.78 7.04 7.74
N LEU A 60 -0.34 5.79 7.60
CA LEU A 60 0.19 5.00 8.69
C LEU A 60 1.67 5.25 8.89
N GLN A 61 2.03 5.75 10.06
CA GLN A 61 3.41 5.98 10.48
C GLN A 61 4.00 4.70 11.11
N TYR A 62 4.03 3.59 10.32
CA TYR A 62 4.53 2.29 10.81
C TYR A 62 6.00 2.35 11.25
N ASP A 63 6.38 1.46 12.19
CA ASP A 63 7.73 1.45 12.79
C ASP A 63 8.82 1.16 11.74
N CYS A 64 9.87 1.99 11.77
CA CYS A 64 11.10 1.85 10.99
C CYS A 64 12.36 1.99 11.89
N SER A 65 12.19 1.98 13.22
CA SER A 65 13.22 2.45 14.15
C SER A 65 14.27 1.41 14.54
N SER A 66 14.00 0.12 14.37
CA SER A 66 14.88 -0.94 14.85
C SER A 66 14.81 -2.21 14.00
N ALA A 67 15.71 -2.34 13.05
CA ALA A 67 15.87 -3.56 12.23
C ALA A 67 16.49 -4.73 13.08
N PRO A 68 16.11 -5.98 12.78
CA PRO A 68 15.06 -6.39 11.87
C PRO A 68 13.66 -6.14 12.47
N LEU A 69 12.74 -5.64 11.61
CA LEU A 69 11.38 -5.27 12.04
C LEU A 69 10.48 -6.51 12.26
N GLY A 70 10.73 -7.59 11.53
CA GLY A 70 9.88 -8.78 11.54
C GLY A 70 8.43 -8.48 11.17
N ALA A 71 7.50 -9.07 11.89
CA ALA A 71 6.06 -8.89 11.62
C ALA A 71 5.45 -7.60 12.21
N ARG A 72 6.23 -6.76 12.91
CA ARG A 72 5.69 -5.57 13.59
C ARG A 72 4.95 -4.62 12.63
N PRO A 73 5.50 -4.22 11.45
CA PRO A 73 4.77 -3.36 10.52
C PRO A 73 3.48 -4.01 10.01
N LEU A 74 3.50 -5.32 9.73
CA LEU A 74 2.31 -6.06 9.29
C LEU A 74 1.21 -6.06 10.35
N HIS A 75 1.56 -6.31 11.62
CA HIS A 75 0.61 -6.27 12.72
C HIS A 75 0.05 -4.86 12.96
N THR A 76 0.88 -3.83 12.80
CA THR A 76 0.45 -2.44 12.91
C THR A 76 -0.54 -2.08 11.80
N LEU A 77 -0.25 -2.43 10.54
CA LEU A 77 -1.17 -2.20 9.41
C LEU A 77 -2.48 -2.99 9.58
N SER A 78 -2.40 -4.24 10.01
CA SER A 78 -3.56 -5.08 10.32
C SER A 78 -4.50 -4.38 11.31
N ARG A 79 -3.98 -3.93 12.44
CA ARG A 79 -4.76 -3.19 13.44
C ARG A 79 -5.27 -1.85 12.93
N ALA A 80 -4.49 -1.15 12.09
CA ALA A 80 -4.92 0.12 11.50
C ALA A 80 -6.12 -0.07 10.56
N VAL A 81 -6.12 -1.10 9.72
CA VAL A 81 -7.28 -1.42 8.84
C VAL A 81 -8.52 -1.75 9.67
N ALA A 82 -8.39 -2.59 10.70
CA ALA A 82 -9.49 -2.92 11.60
C ALA A 82 -10.01 -1.69 12.36
N ALA A 83 -9.12 -0.83 12.86
CA ALA A 83 -9.47 0.40 13.56
C ALA A 83 -10.18 1.40 12.66
N VAL A 84 -9.71 1.61 11.42
CA VAL A 84 -10.38 2.47 10.44
C VAL A 84 -11.79 1.94 10.15
N ARG A 85 -11.93 0.63 9.92
CA ARG A 85 -13.23 0.00 9.66
C ARG A 85 -14.22 0.19 10.81
N THR A 86 -13.73 0.20 12.05
CA THR A 86 -14.55 0.31 13.26
C THR A 86 -14.86 1.75 13.65
N HIS A 87 -13.91 2.66 13.51
CA HIS A 87 -13.99 4.00 14.10
C HIS A 87 -14.12 5.14 13.08
N CYS A 88 -13.89 4.88 11.77
CA CYS A 88 -14.07 5.91 10.77
C CYS A 88 -15.56 6.26 10.61
N PRO A 89 -15.95 7.54 10.80
CA PRO A 89 -17.33 7.96 10.63
C PRO A 89 -17.75 7.81 9.16
N ASP A 90 -19.04 7.56 8.96
CA ASP A 90 -19.69 7.56 7.64
C ASP A 90 -19.01 6.69 6.56
N LEU A 91 -18.35 5.60 6.99
CA LEU A 91 -17.68 4.67 6.09
C LEU A 91 -18.67 3.68 5.46
N PRO A 92 -19.01 3.83 4.16
CA PRO A 92 -20.00 2.95 3.53
C PRO A 92 -19.53 1.49 3.55
N SER A 93 -20.35 0.61 4.10
CA SER A 93 -20.13 -0.86 4.12
C SER A 93 -18.75 -1.28 4.68
N GLY A 94 -18.10 -0.43 5.49
CA GLY A 94 -16.79 -0.70 6.06
C GLY A 94 -15.65 -0.87 5.03
N ARG A 95 -15.77 -0.26 3.84
CA ARG A 95 -14.82 -0.39 2.72
C ARG A 95 -13.47 0.24 3.04
N VAL A 96 -12.42 -0.57 3.16
CA VAL A 96 -11.05 -0.12 3.44
C VAL A 96 -10.08 -0.74 2.45
N ALA A 97 -9.47 0.09 1.60
CA ALA A 97 -8.33 -0.29 0.75
C ALA A 97 -7.01 -0.08 1.52
N VAL A 98 -5.97 -0.79 1.09
CA VAL A 98 -4.59 -0.47 1.44
C VAL A 98 -3.87 0.06 0.22
N CYS A 99 -3.10 1.13 0.41
CA CYS A 99 -2.23 1.70 -0.62
C CYS A 99 -0.79 1.71 -0.12
N GLY A 100 0.17 1.36 -0.97
CA GLY A 100 1.56 1.44 -0.56
C GLY A 100 2.52 1.61 -1.74
N PHE A 101 3.67 2.20 -1.44
CA PHE A 101 4.72 2.52 -2.40
C PHE A 101 6.03 1.86 -1.99
N SER A 102 6.78 1.29 -2.94
CA SER A 102 8.09 0.69 -2.66
C SER A 102 8.01 -0.33 -1.49
N ALA A 103 8.77 -0.15 -0.41
CA ALA A 103 8.68 -0.97 0.80
C ALA A 103 7.30 -0.87 1.48
N GLY A 104 6.63 0.29 1.42
CA GLY A 104 5.23 0.43 1.86
C GLY A 104 4.26 -0.36 0.98
N GLY A 105 4.57 -0.50 -0.31
CA GLY A 105 3.86 -1.39 -1.24
C GLY A 105 4.02 -2.86 -0.84
N HIS A 106 5.23 -3.26 -0.41
CA HIS A 106 5.46 -4.58 0.17
C HIS A 106 4.62 -4.78 1.44
N LEU A 107 4.55 -3.79 2.32
CA LEU A 107 3.75 -3.87 3.54
C LEU A 107 2.26 -4.01 3.24
N ALA A 108 1.72 -3.17 2.34
CA ALA A 108 0.31 -3.23 1.92
C ALA A 108 -0.03 -4.59 1.28
N ALA A 109 0.80 -5.05 0.35
CA ALA A 109 0.63 -6.35 -0.29
C ALA A 109 0.81 -7.52 0.69
N SER A 110 1.73 -7.41 1.69
CA SER A 110 1.89 -8.42 2.74
C SER A 110 0.59 -8.65 3.51
N LEU A 111 -0.14 -7.59 3.85
CA LEU A 111 -1.46 -7.77 4.47
C LEU A 111 -2.44 -8.40 3.48
N GLY A 112 -2.47 -7.95 2.25
CA GLY A 112 -3.40 -8.46 1.24
C GLY A 112 -3.25 -9.96 0.94
N VAL A 113 -2.01 -10.49 0.89
CA VAL A 113 -1.77 -11.91 0.61
C VAL A 113 -1.79 -12.79 1.86
N ARG A 114 -1.72 -12.22 3.07
CA ARG A 114 -1.61 -12.97 4.33
C ARG A 114 -2.79 -12.81 5.28
N TRP A 115 -3.72 -11.89 5.01
CA TRP A 115 -4.80 -11.54 5.95
C TRP A 115 -5.56 -12.76 6.51
N HIS A 116 -5.64 -13.84 5.74
CA HIS A 116 -6.38 -15.06 6.07
C HIS A 116 -5.54 -16.11 6.82
N ASP A 117 -4.23 -15.88 6.99
CA ASP A 117 -3.33 -16.83 7.67
C ASP A 117 -3.19 -16.48 9.17
N PRO A 118 -3.90 -17.20 10.07
CA PRO A 118 -3.89 -16.87 11.49
C PRO A 118 -2.51 -17.04 12.14
N SER A 119 -1.60 -17.82 11.53
CA SER A 119 -0.26 -18.02 12.06
C SER A 119 0.63 -16.77 11.98
N ARG A 120 0.21 -15.78 11.20
CA ARG A 120 0.95 -14.54 10.97
C ARG A 120 0.53 -13.38 11.87
N PHE A 121 -0.52 -13.56 12.66
CA PHE A 121 -1.09 -12.53 13.51
C PHE A 121 -1.24 -13.03 14.96
N PRO A 122 -1.33 -12.12 15.94
CA PRO A 122 -1.70 -12.49 17.31
C PRO A 122 -3.00 -13.30 17.34
N ALA A 123 -3.10 -14.24 18.28
CA ALA A 123 -4.23 -15.19 18.34
C ALA A 123 -5.61 -14.52 18.50
N GLU A 124 -5.64 -13.32 19.11
CA GLU A 124 -6.84 -12.51 19.32
C GLU A 124 -7.26 -11.67 18.10
N THR A 125 -6.53 -11.75 16.97
CA THR A 125 -6.80 -10.93 15.79
C THR A 125 -8.07 -11.38 15.10
N ASP A 126 -9.03 -10.44 14.91
CA ASP A 126 -10.17 -10.65 14.03
C ASP A 126 -9.73 -10.55 12.57
N LEU A 127 -9.58 -11.71 11.93
CA LEU A 127 -9.13 -11.82 10.54
C LEU A 127 -10.09 -11.13 9.55
N ALA A 128 -11.39 -11.11 9.82
CA ALA A 128 -12.34 -10.44 8.95
C ALA A 128 -12.24 -8.91 9.05
N ALA A 129 -12.01 -8.40 10.26
CA ALA A 129 -11.91 -6.96 10.50
C ALA A 129 -10.68 -6.33 9.83
N HIS A 130 -9.56 -7.05 9.76
CA HIS A 130 -8.32 -6.51 9.19
C HIS A 130 -8.13 -6.81 7.68
N ARG A 131 -9.01 -7.57 7.06
CA ARG A 131 -8.94 -7.85 5.62
C ARG A 131 -9.04 -6.56 4.83
N PRO A 132 -8.07 -6.21 3.96
CA PRO A 132 -8.26 -5.11 3.03
C PRO A 132 -9.23 -5.52 1.91
N ASP A 133 -10.06 -4.59 1.44
CA ASP A 133 -11.00 -4.88 0.37
C ASP A 133 -10.35 -4.75 -1.01
N LEU A 134 -9.35 -3.88 -1.15
CA LEU A 134 -8.57 -3.64 -2.37
C LEU A 134 -7.11 -3.36 -2.04
N MET A 135 -6.19 -3.66 -2.96
CA MET A 135 -4.77 -3.29 -2.91
C MET A 135 -4.42 -2.30 -4.01
N ILE A 136 -3.72 -1.22 -3.66
CA ILE A 136 -3.22 -0.18 -4.58
C ILE A 136 -1.71 -0.09 -4.38
N LEU A 137 -0.92 -0.48 -5.39
CA LEU A 137 0.52 -0.72 -5.23
C LEU A 137 1.32 0.05 -6.26
N GLY A 138 2.10 1.04 -5.80
CA GLY A 138 3.05 1.79 -6.63
C GLY A 138 4.46 1.20 -6.52
N TYR A 139 5.04 0.75 -7.63
CA TYR A 139 6.41 0.20 -7.71
C TYR A 139 6.83 -0.64 -6.49
N PRO A 140 6.01 -1.63 -6.07
CA PRO A 140 6.20 -2.33 -4.81
C PRO A 140 7.48 -3.16 -4.81
N VAL A 141 8.16 -3.23 -3.66
CA VAL A 141 9.07 -4.34 -3.36
C VAL A 141 8.22 -5.61 -3.21
N VAL A 142 8.66 -6.73 -3.76
CA VAL A 142 7.88 -7.99 -3.76
C VAL A 142 8.75 -9.19 -3.42
N THR A 143 9.82 -9.43 -4.18
CA THR A 143 10.64 -10.64 -4.09
C THR A 143 11.93 -10.45 -3.32
N ALA A 144 12.30 -11.44 -2.50
CA ALA A 144 13.64 -11.58 -1.91
C ALA A 144 14.63 -12.28 -2.85
N GLY A 145 14.20 -12.72 -4.04
CA GLY A 145 14.99 -13.44 -5.03
C GLY A 145 15.96 -12.56 -5.81
N ALA A 146 16.11 -12.84 -7.12
CA ALA A 146 17.09 -12.20 -7.98
C ALA A 146 16.89 -10.68 -8.16
N TYR A 147 15.64 -10.21 -8.05
CA TYR A 147 15.26 -8.80 -8.22
C TYR A 147 15.02 -8.08 -6.90
N ALA A 148 15.52 -8.62 -5.79
CA ALA A 148 15.27 -8.07 -4.47
C ALA A 148 15.85 -6.67 -4.27
N HIS A 149 15.08 -5.78 -3.68
CA HIS A 149 15.63 -4.59 -3.02
C HIS A 149 16.22 -5.00 -1.66
N ARG A 150 17.49 -5.40 -1.65
CA ARG A 150 18.16 -6.05 -0.51
C ARG A 150 18.05 -5.25 0.79
N GLY A 151 18.19 -3.91 0.73
CA GLY A 151 18.07 -3.06 1.91
C GLY A 151 16.71 -3.24 2.63
N SER A 152 15.61 -3.26 1.88
CA SER A 152 14.27 -3.49 2.46
C SER A 152 14.17 -4.84 3.18
N PHE A 153 14.70 -5.92 2.59
CA PHE A 153 14.63 -7.25 3.20
C PHE A 153 15.55 -7.39 4.41
N VAL A 154 16.73 -6.76 4.39
CA VAL A 154 17.61 -6.69 5.56
C VAL A 154 16.93 -5.95 6.71
N ASN A 155 16.33 -4.80 6.45
CA ASN A 155 15.61 -4.03 7.46
C ASN A 155 14.38 -4.78 8.00
N LEU A 156 13.67 -5.51 7.14
CA LEU A 156 12.48 -6.27 7.54
C LEU A 156 12.83 -7.56 8.27
N ALA A 157 13.68 -8.41 7.69
CA ALA A 157 13.88 -9.79 8.09
C ALA A 157 15.30 -10.12 8.60
N GLY A 158 16.22 -9.13 8.55
CA GLY A 158 17.64 -9.36 8.87
C GLY A 158 18.44 -9.89 7.68
N PRO A 159 19.72 -10.22 7.91
CA PRO A 159 20.64 -10.60 6.84
C PRO A 159 20.47 -12.05 6.34
N ASP A 160 19.71 -12.90 7.04
CA ASP A 160 19.52 -14.30 6.68
C ASP A 160 18.63 -14.44 5.42
N PRO A 161 19.14 -15.04 4.31
CA PRO A 161 18.37 -15.23 3.09
C PRO A 161 17.10 -16.09 3.26
N ASP A 162 17.13 -17.08 4.13
CA ASP A 162 15.98 -17.95 4.38
C ASP A 162 14.86 -17.18 5.12
N ALA A 163 15.23 -16.33 6.09
CA ALA A 163 14.30 -15.43 6.75
C ALA A 163 13.72 -14.41 5.76
N GLN A 164 14.52 -13.87 4.84
CA GLN A 164 14.06 -12.95 3.79
C GLN A 164 13.10 -13.64 2.81
N ALA A 165 13.39 -14.88 2.42
CA ALA A 165 12.56 -15.65 1.48
C ALA A 165 11.11 -15.84 1.98
N LEU A 166 10.90 -15.89 3.30
CA LEU A 166 9.58 -15.96 3.91
C LEU A 166 8.71 -14.71 3.63
N TRP A 167 9.31 -13.64 3.14
CA TRP A 167 8.64 -12.39 2.80
C TRP A 167 8.53 -12.14 1.29
N SER A 168 8.87 -13.13 0.45
CA SER A 168 8.65 -13.07 -1.01
C SER A 168 7.17 -13.25 -1.31
N LEU A 169 6.50 -12.15 -1.67
CA LEU A 169 5.03 -12.08 -1.75
C LEU A 169 4.46 -12.89 -2.90
N GLU A 170 5.17 -12.99 -4.02
CA GLU A 170 4.77 -13.77 -5.20
C GLU A 170 4.56 -15.26 -4.88
N THR A 171 5.19 -15.76 -3.83
CA THR A 171 5.05 -17.17 -3.38
C THR A 171 3.88 -17.39 -2.43
N LEU A 172 3.22 -16.32 -1.99
CA LEU A 172 2.22 -16.33 -0.92
C LEU A 172 0.81 -16.02 -1.41
N VAL A 173 0.67 -15.67 -2.67
CA VAL A 173 -0.63 -15.33 -3.26
C VAL A 173 -1.56 -16.54 -3.25
N THR A 174 -2.78 -16.32 -2.80
CA THR A 174 -3.88 -17.30 -2.80
C THR A 174 -5.12 -16.66 -3.43
N PRO A 175 -6.16 -17.44 -3.79
CA PRO A 175 -7.42 -16.89 -4.28
C PRO A 175 -8.14 -15.95 -3.28
N SER A 176 -7.71 -15.93 -2.01
CA SER A 176 -8.25 -15.02 -0.98
C SER A 176 -7.68 -13.61 -1.04
N ALA A 177 -6.64 -13.37 -1.85
CA ALA A 177 -6.07 -12.02 -2.01
C ALA A 177 -7.10 -11.05 -2.61
N PRO A 178 -7.19 -9.80 -2.13
CA PRO A 178 -8.10 -8.82 -2.70
C PRO A 178 -7.66 -8.38 -4.10
N SER A 179 -8.61 -7.85 -4.88
CA SER A 179 -8.31 -7.27 -6.19
C SER A 179 -7.24 -6.18 -6.08
N ALA A 180 -6.38 -6.10 -7.07
CA ALA A 180 -5.20 -5.25 -7.03
C ALA A 180 -5.11 -4.30 -8.23
N PHE A 181 -4.75 -3.04 -7.95
CA PHE A 181 -4.22 -2.10 -8.92
C PHE A 181 -2.72 -1.95 -8.69
N VAL A 182 -1.91 -2.19 -9.70
CA VAL A 182 -0.44 -2.16 -9.61
C VAL A 182 0.12 -1.26 -10.70
N TRP A 183 1.12 -0.46 -10.40
CA TRP A 183 1.86 0.28 -11.44
C TRP A 183 3.36 0.33 -11.15
N HIS A 184 4.16 0.47 -12.20
CA HIS A 184 5.61 0.53 -12.13
C HIS A 184 6.19 1.26 -13.34
N THR A 185 7.48 1.65 -13.28
CA THR A 185 8.24 2.12 -14.42
C THR A 185 9.28 1.07 -14.84
N ALA A 186 9.43 0.82 -16.15
CA ALA A 186 10.23 -0.31 -16.66
C ALA A 186 11.74 -0.13 -16.43
N ASP A 187 12.21 1.09 -16.34
CA ASP A 187 13.63 1.43 -16.15
C ASP A 187 14.01 1.78 -14.70
N ASP A 188 13.13 1.48 -13.72
CA ASP A 188 13.43 1.60 -12.29
C ASP A 188 14.68 0.78 -11.93
N LYS A 189 15.72 1.48 -11.45
CA LYS A 189 17.02 0.86 -11.09
C LYS A 189 17.12 0.47 -9.62
N SER A 190 16.23 0.96 -8.76
CA SER A 190 16.24 0.66 -7.32
C SER A 190 15.41 -0.57 -6.99
N VAL A 191 14.18 -0.61 -7.49
CA VAL A 191 13.28 -1.77 -7.41
C VAL A 191 12.95 -2.19 -8.83
N PRO A 192 13.61 -3.20 -9.40
CA PRO A 192 13.34 -3.64 -10.77
C PRO A 192 11.87 -3.98 -10.97
N CYS A 193 11.28 -3.58 -12.09
CA CYS A 193 9.85 -3.78 -12.40
C CYS A 193 9.44 -5.27 -12.39
N GLN A 194 10.40 -6.19 -12.46
CA GLN A 194 10.19 -7.63 -12.25
C GLN A 194 9.50 -7.94 -10.91
N ASN A 195 9.66 -7.08 -9.88
CA ASN A 195 8.91 -7.22 -8.63
C ASN A 195 7.40 -7.20 -8.90
N SER A 196 6.91 -6.17 -9.62
CA SER A 196 5.49 -6.08 -9.99
C SER A 196 5.07 -7.20 -10.94
N LEU A 197 5.90 -7.53 -11.94
CA LEU A 197 5.58 -8.61 -12.88
C LEU A 197 5.41 -9.97 -12.19
N LEU A 198 6.26 -10.29 -11.20
CA LEU A 198 6.14 -11.51 -10.40
C LEU A 198 4.84 -11.53 -9.60
N LEU A 199 4.51 -10.43 -8.92
CA LEU A 199 3.27 -10.35 -8.13
C LEU A 199 2.03 -10.45 -9.01
N VAL A 200 1.98 -9.68 -10.10
CA VAL A 200 0.84 -9.69 -11.05
C VAL A 200 0.64 -11.06 -11.67
N SER A 201 1.74 -11.73 -12.06
CA SER A 201 1.70 -13.10 -12.57
C SER A 201 1.12 -14.08 -11.54
N ALA A 202 1.54 -13.96 -10.26
CA ALA A 202 1.03 -14.81 -9.18
C ALA A 202 -0.45 -14.52 -8.89
N LEU A 203 -0.88 -13.25 -8.87
CA LEU A 203 -2.29 -12.87 -8.69
C LEU A 203 -3.15 -13.44 -9.82
N ALA A 204 -2.73 -13.28 -11.08
CA ALA A 204 -3.44 -13.79 -12.25
C ALA A 204 -3.54 -15.32 -12.22
N ALA A 205 -2.47 -16.01 -11.82
CA ALA A 205 -2.48 -17.48 -11.70
C ALA A 205 -3.48 -17.99 -10.64
N GLN A 206 -3.79 -17.17 -9.63
CA GLN A 206 -4.80 -17.48 -8.60
C GLN A 206 -6.20 -16.95 -8.94
N GLY A 207 -6.41 -16.38 -10.14
CA GLY A 207 -7.69 -15.83 -10.57
C GLY A 207 -8.09 -14.53 -9.86
N VAL A 208 -7.14 -13.84 -9.23
CA VAL A 208 -7.37 -12.55 -8.57
C VAL A 208 -7.45 -11.44 -9.63
N SER A 209 -8.53 -10.66 -9.61
CA SER A 209 -8.70 -9.51 -10.51
C SER A 209 -7.59 -8.49 -10.29
N THR A 210 -6.83 -8.21 -11.34
CA THR A 210 -5.65 -7.33 -11.25
C THR A 210 -5.58 -6.42 -12.47
N GLU A 211 -5.39 -5.13 -12.22
CA GLU A 211 -5.04 -4.15 -13.24
C GLU A 211 -3.58 -3.75 -13.06
N PHE A 212 -2.81 -3.71 -14.16
CA PHE A 212 -1.38 -3.42 -14.12
C PHE A 212 -0.97 -2.46 -15.22
N HIS A 213 -0.29 -1.37 -14.82
CA HIS A 213 0.29 -0.36 -15.72
C HIS A 213 1.81 -0.36 -15.59
N LEU A 214 2.50 -0.60 -16.71
CA LEU A 214 3.95 -0.52 -16.81
C LEU A 214 4.35 0.63 -17.73
N TYR A 215 4.79 1.72 -17.14
CA TYR A 215 5.27 2.90 -17.87
C TYR A 215 6.70 2.68 -18.37
N PRO A 216 7.04 3.12 -19.59
CA PRO A 216 8.34 2.82 -20.16
C PRO A 216 9.51 3.47 -19.42
N HIS A 217 9.30 4.66 -18.86
CA HIS A 217 10.36 5.46 -18.24
C HIS A 217 9.95 6.01 -16.87
N GLY A 218 10.93 6.17 -15.98
CA GLY A 218 10.78 6.80 -14.68
C GLY A 218 11.72 6.22 -13.63
N VAL A 219 12.30 7.09 -12.82
CA VAL A 219 13.14 6.67 -11.69
C VAL A 219 12.27 6.15 -10.55
N HIS A 220 12.89 5.39 -9.62
CA HIS A 220 12.19 4.89 -8.44
C HIS A 220 11.60 6.00 -7.57
N GLY A 221 10.38 5.80 -7.09
CA GLY A 221 9.79 6.68 -6.08
C GLY A 221 9.15 7.94 -6.65
N LEU A 222 8.50 7.87 -7.82
CA LEU A 222 7.82 9.02 -8.43
C LEU A 222 6.58 9.49 -7.68
N SER A 223 5.99 8.68 -6.78
CA SER A 223 4.78 9.05 -6.04
C SER A 223 3.62 9.42 -6.98
N LEU A 224 3.07 10.61 -6.90
CA LEU A 224 2.05 11.13 -7.84
C LEU A 224 2.62 11.50 -9.22
N ALA A 225 3.94 11.58 -9.36
CA ALA A 225 4.62 12.10 -10.55
C ALA A 225 4.14 13.50 -10.98
N THR A 226 3.77 14.33 -10.01
CA THR A 226 3.31 15.71 -10.18
C THR A 226 4.30 16.71 -9.56
N PRO A 227 4.28 18.01 -9.95
CA PRO A 227 5.25 18.99 -9.46
C PRO A 227 5.28 19.15 -7.92
N GLU A 228 4.17 18.88 -7.24
CA GLU A 228 4.08 18.98 -5.77
C GLU A 228 4.92 17.94 -5.04
N VAL A 229 5.33 16.87 -5.74
CA VAL A 229 6.17 15.79 -5.19
C VAL A 229 7.54 15.71 -5.86
N ASP A 230 7.97 16.75 -6.55
CA ASP A 230 9.30 16.80 -7.16
C ASP A 230 10.43 16.69 -6.13
N GLU A 231 11.49 15.99 -6.49
CA GLU A 231 12.73 15.85 -5.73
C GLU A 231 13.91 15.84 -6.74
N PRO A 232 14.26 17.04 -7.28
CA PRO A 232 15.18 17.17 -8.41
C PRO A 232 16.56 16.57 -8.15
N GLU A 233 17.05 16.63 -6.91
CA GLU A 233 18.35 16.08 -6.51
C GLU A 233 18.42 14.54 -6.63
N LYS A 234 17.28 13.87 -6.73
CA LYS A 234 17.16 12.43 -7.00
C LYS A 234 16.61 12.11 -8.39
N GLY A 235 16.43 13.12 -9.23
CA GLY A 235 15.87 12.97 -10.57
C GLY A 235 14.38 12.59 -10.56
N ARG A 236 13.68 12.79 -9.44
CA ARG A 236 12.24 12.55 -9.30
C ARG A 236 11.49 13.82 -9.69
N LEU A 237 11.17 13.91 -10.95
CA LEU A 237 10.48 15.06 -11.53
C LEU A 237 9.09 14.66 -11.99
N ALA A 238 8.22 15.66 -12.10
CA ALA A 238 6.89 15.47 -12.65
C ALA A 238 6.96 14.85 -14.06
N ASP A 239 6.14 13.84 -14.28
CA ASP A 239 5.96 13.19 -15.57
C ASP A 239 4.46 13.03 -15.82
N PRO A 240 3.87 13.82 -16.74
CA PRO A 240 2.42 13.79 -17.01
C PRO A 240 1.92 12.41 -17.50
N HIS A 241 2.78 11.63 -18.17
CA HIS A 241 2.40 10.29 -18.61
C HIS A 241 2.30 9.33 -17.43
N VAL A 242 3.30 9.33 -16.54
CA VAL A 242 3.27 8.51 -15.33
C VAL A 242 2.19 8.99 -14.37
N ALA A 243 1.99 10.32 -14.21
CA ALA A 243 0.95 10.88 -13.34
C ALA A 243 -0.47 10.39 -13.69
N GLY A 244 -0.69 9.96 -14.92
CA GLY A 244 -1.93 9.33 -15.39
C GLY A 244 -2.33 8.08 -14.60
N TRP A 245 -1.40 7.45 -13.85
CA TRP A 245 -1.71 6.28 -13.03
C TRP A 245 -2.88 6.51 -12.06
N PHE A 246 -3.02 7.74 -11.56
CA PHE A 246 -4.07 8.05 -10.59
C PHE A 246 -5.46 8.18 -11.27
N ASP A 247 -5.52 8.60 -12.51
CA ASP A 247 -6.77 8.64 -13.28
C ASP A 247 -7.19 7.21 -13.67
N GLU A 248 -6.26 6.36 -14.09
CA GLU A 248 -6.48 4.93 -14.33
C GLU A 248 -6.95 4.22 -13.05
N LEU A 249 -6.31 4.49 -11.91
CA LEU A 249 -6.77 4.01 -10.60
C LEU A 249 -8.20 4.46 -10.31
N THR A 250 -8.54 5.70 -10.62
CA THR A 250 -9.88 6.25 -10.36
C THR A 250 -10.95 5.51 -11.17
N ASP A 251 -10.67 5.21 -12.43
CA ASP A 251 -11.56 4.46 -13.31
C ASP A 251 -11.69 2.99 -12.83
N TRP A 252 -10.58 2.34 -12.50
CA TRP A 252 -10.60 1.00 -11.90
C TRP A 252 -11.42 0.95 -10.61
N LEU A 253 -11.21 1.92 -9.71
CA LEU A 253 -11.92 2.02 -8.44
C LEU A 253 -13.43 2.21 -8.62
N ASN A 254 -13.86 2.94 -9.66
CA ASN A 254 -15.27 3.13 -9.98
C ASN A 254 -15.98 1.81 -10.28
N GLY A 255 -15.28 0.79 -10.77
CA GLY A 255 -15.79 -0.55 -10.97
C GLY A 255 -16.14 -1.29 -9.67
N PHE A 256 -15.47 -0.96 -8.55
CA PHE A 256 -15.70 -1.57 -7.22
C PHE A 256 -16.52 -0.67 -6.30
N TRP A 257 -16.20 0.62 -6.26
CA TRP A 257 -16.79 1.62 -5.38
C TRP A 257 -17.27 2.82 -6.20
N PRO A 258 -18.45 2.74 -6.81
CA PRO A 258 -18.97 3.82 -7.64
C PRO A 258 -18.98 5.16 -6.91
N ALA A 259 -18.65 6.23 -7.61
CA ALA A 259 -18.81 7.58 -7.08
C ALA A 259 -20.31 7.83 -6.75
N PRO A 260 -20.62 8.60 -5.70
CA PRO A 260 -22.00 8.99 -5.43
C PRO A 260 -22.59 9.67 -6.69
N HIS A 261 -23.79 9.26 -7.08
CA HIS A 261 -24.50 9.98 -8.13
C HIS A 261 -24.75 11.41 -7.64
N VAL A 262 -24.07 12.38 -8.23
CA VAL A 262 -24.41 13.79 -8.07
C VAL A 262 -25.75 13.96 -8.81
N SER A 263 -26.86 13.95 -8.05
CA SER A 263 -28.16 14.35 -8.60
C SER A 263 -28.04 15.80 -9.08
N LYS A 264 -28.13 16.00 -10.38
CA LYS A 264 -28.16 17.34 -10.98
C LYS A 264 -29.43 18.08 -10.58
#